data_53c9c06a845362e1c5a5ddf64b31c278
#
_entry.id   53c9c06a845362e1c5a5ddf64b31c278
#
_cell.length_a   1.000
_cell.length_b   1.000
_cell.length_c   1.000
_cell.angle_alpha   90.00
_cell.angle_beta   90.00
_cell.angle_gamma   90.00
#
_symmetry.space_group_name_H-M   'P 1'
#
loop_
_entity.id
_entity.type
_entity.pdbx_description
1 polymer ?
#
loop_
_entity_poly.entity_id
_entity_poly.type
_entity_poly.pdbx_seq_one_letter_code
_entity_poly.pdbx_strand_id
1 'polypeptide(L)'
;MTSTVIQDLIVEGRIDRAEANPKQASRMLRSCVQHLETADQRAGADPSGCYALLYDAARKAVAAHMLFHGLRPTSRPGARAAVVIYAEAELTDIGGVHVANLDRMRRTRNDTEYEERPISESEVRNDLEHARSLVQSIIKELFPPKARPAVKKT
;
A
#
# COMPACT_ATOMS: atom_id res chain seq x y z
N MET A 1 20.71 3.02 -4.03
CA MET A 1 21.15 3.81 -2.86
C MET A 1 19.99 3.99 -1.90
N THR A 2 20.18 3.57 -0.66
CA THR A 2 19.17 3.71 0.38
C THR A 2 19.12 5.16 0.85
N SER A 3 17.94 5.79 0.86
CA SER A 3 17.80 7.17 1.31
C SER A 3 18.10 7.32 2.82
N THR A 4 18.43 8.53 3.24
CA THR A 4 18.66 8.85 4.66
C THR A 4 17.45 8.52 5.51
N VAL A 5 16.23 8.77 5.00
CA VAL A 5 14.98 8.46 5.69
C VAL A 5 14.89 6.97 5.99
N ILE A 6 15.19 6.11 5.02
CA ILE A 6 15.15 4.65 5.19
C ILE A 6 16.22 4.20 6.19
N GLN A 7 17.43 4.75 6.11
CA GLN A 7 18.49 4.44 7.07
C GLN A 7 18.06 4.77 8.51
N ASP A 8 17.42 5.92 8.72
CA ASP A 8 16.92 6.33 10.02
C ASP A 8 15.86 5.34 10.55
N LEU A 9 14.94 4.91 9.68
CA LEU A 9 13.91 3.93 10.04
C LEU A 9 14.51 2.58 10.44
N ILE A 10 15.59 2.16 9.78
CA ILE A 10 16.32 0.93 10.11
C ILE A 10 17.01 1.08 11.47
N VAL A 11 17.71 2.17 11.70
CA VAL A 11 18.39 2.45 12.98
C VAL A 11 17.40 2.48 14.14
N GLU A 12 16.21 3.06 13.93
CA GLU A 12 15.14 3.12 14.93
C GLU A 12 14.43 1.76 15.14
N GLY A 13 14.75 0.74 14.34
CA GLY A 13 14.13 -0.57 14.44
C GLY A 13 12.68 -0.62 13.97
N ARG A 14 12.25 0.34 13.14
CA ARG A 14 10.89 0.40 12.58
C ARG A 14 10.78 -0.33 11.25
N ILE A 15 11.90 -0.46 10.55
CA ILE A 15 12.07 -1.23 9.31
C ILE A 15 13.30 -2.11 9.48
N ASP A 16 13.25 -3.34 8.98
CA ASP A 16 14.38 -4.26 8.92
C ASP A 16 14.83 -4.51 7.49
N ARG A 17 16.10 -4.83 7.31
CA ARG A 17 16.58 -5.44 6.08
C ARG A 17 16.11 -6.88 6.02
N ALA A 18 15.74 -7.33 4.82
CA ALA A 18 15.31 -8.68 4.54
C ALA A 18 15.90 -9.12 3.20
N GLU A 19 15.82 -10.41 2.91
CA GLU A 19 16.14 -10.88 1.57
C GLU A 19 15.08 -10.40 0.59
N ALA A 20 15.50 -9.78 -0.51
CA ALA A 20 14.59 -9.32 -1.56
C ALA A 20 13.81 -10.53 -2.12
N ASN A 21 12.50 -10.40 -2.20
CA ASN A 21 11.63 -11.50 -2.62
C ASN A 21 10.53 -11.04 -3.58
N PRO A 22 10.88 -10.89 -4.88
CA PRO A 22 9.90 -10.46 -5.89
C PRO A 22 8.69 -11.38 -6.04
N LYS A 23 8.88 -12.69 -5.89
CA LYS A 23 7.77 -13.66 -5.99
C LYS A 23 6.74 -13.46 -4.88
N GLN A 24 7.19 -13.27 -3.64
CA GLN A 24 6.30 -13.00 -2.53
C GLN A 24 5.65 -11.63 -2.68
N ALA A 25 6.38 -10.63 -3.12
CA ALA A 25 5.82 -9.30 -3.41
C ALA A 25 4.68 -9.39 -4.44
N SER A 26 4.85 -10.17 -5.50
CA SER A 26 3.80 -10.40 -6.50
C SER A 26 2.56 -11.04 -5.89
N ARG A 27 2.72 -12.05 -5.03
CA ARG A 27 1.60 -12.69 -4.34
C ARG A 27 0.86 -11.71 -3.42
N MET A 28 1.60 -10.88 -2.70
CA MET A 28 1.03 -9.85 -1.83
C MET A 28 0.18 -8.86 -2.64
N LEU A 29 0.67 -8.42 -3.79
CA LEU A 29 -0.04 -7.48 -4.65
C LEU A 29 -1.32 -8.10 -5.25
N ARG A 30 -1.29 -9.37 -5.61
CA ARG A 30 -2.52 -10.08 -6.05
C ARG A 30 -3.56 -10.13 -4.94
N SER A 31 -3.13 -10.38 -3.72
CA SER A 31 -4.00 -10.35 -2.54
C SER A 31 -4.61 -8.96 -2.33
N CYS A 32 -3.82 -7.89 -2.54
CA CYS A 32 -4.31 -6.52 -2.46
C CYS A 32 -5.43 -6.25 -3.47
N VAL A 33 -5.25 -6.66 -4.72
CA VAL A 33 -6.27 -6.50 -5.76
C VAL A 33 -7.57 -7.21 -5.38
N GLN A 34 -7.47 -8.43 -4.87
CA GLN A 34 -8.63 -9.20 -4.42
C GLN A 34 -9.36 -8.52 -3.26
N HIS A 35 -8.62 -8.01 -2.28
CA HIS A 35 -9.21 -7.30 -1.14
C HIS A 35 -9.92 -6.02 -1.56
N LEU A 36 -9.38 -5.30 -2.54
CA LEU A 36 -10.02 -4.09 -3.06
C LEU A 36 -11.32 -4.41 -3.80
N GLU A 37 -11.37 -5.51 -4.55
CA GLU A 37 -12.60 -5.98 -5.17
C GLU A 37 -13.67 -6.33 -4.13
N THR A 38 -13.28 -7.01 -3.06
CA THR A 38 -14.20 -7.33 -1.96
C THR A 38 -14.73 -6.06 -1.30
N ALA A 39 -13.87 -5.09 -1.04
CA ALA A 39 -14.27 -3.81 -0.46
C ALA A 39 -15.23 -3.06 -1.37
N ASP A 40 -15.01 -3.07 -2.68
CA ASP A 40 -15.91 -2.45 -3.65
C ASP A 40 -17.31 -3.08 -3.63
N GLN A 41 -17.38 -4.39 -3.59
CA GLN A 41 -18.64 -5.14 -3.61
C GLN A 41 -19.46 -4.97 -2.33
N ARG A 42 -18.82 -4.71 -1.19
CA ARG A 42 -19.46 -4.69 0.13
C ARG A 42 -19.52 -3.32 0.78
N ALA A 43 -19.07 -2.28 0.11
CA ALA A 43 -18.95 -0.93 0.69
C ALA A 43 -20.26 -0.40 1.28
N GLY A 44 -21.40 -0.71 0.67
CA GLY A 44 -22.71 -0.29 1.17
C GLY A 44 -23.24 -1.13 2.31
N ALA A 45 -22.85 -2.42 2.38
CA ALA A 45 -23.34 -3.34 3.40
C ALA A 45 -22.51 -3.27 4.71
N ASP A 46 -21.20 -3.03 4.60
CA ASP A 46 -20.29 -2.97 5.74
C ASP A 46 -19.20 -1.92 5.50
N PRO A 47 -19.52 -0.63 5.62
CA PRO A 47 -18.54 0.42 5.35
C PRO A 47 -17.27 0.34 6.21
N SER A 48 -17.40 0.13 7.51
CA SER A 48 -16.23 0.09 8.40
C SER A 48 -15.33 -1.11 8.12
N GLY A 49 -15.90 -2.29 7.88
CA GLY A 49 -15.15 -3.49 7.50
C GLY A 49 -14.44 -3.30 6.16
N CYS A 50 -15.10 -2.70 5.19
CA CYS A 50 -14.51 -2.41 3.89
C CYS A 50 -13.41 -1.37 3.99
N TYR A 51 -13.55 -0.38 4.88
CA TYR A 51 -12.49 0.59 5.09
C TYR A 51 -11.22 -0.05 5.66
N ALA A 52 -11.37 -0.92 6.66
CA ALA A 52 -10.25 -1.69 7.20
C ALA A 52 -9.55 -2.48 6.09
N LEU A 53 -10.33 -3.11 5.23
CA LEU A 53 -9.82 -3.94 4.15
C LEU A 53 -9.09 -3.12 3.07
N LEU A 54 -9.64 -1.97 2.66
CA LEU A 54 -8.99 -1.11 1.66
C LEU A 54 -7.69 -0.51 2.18
N TYR A 55 -7.66 -0.10 3.45
CA TYR A 55 -6.43 0.41 4.04
C TYR A 55 -5.38 -0.70 4.18
N ASP A 56 -5.76 -1.89 4.62
CA ASP A 56 -4.86 -3.04 4.69
C ASP A 56 -4.27 -3.38 3.32
N ALA A 57 -5.07 -3.28 2.26
CA ALA A 57 -4.57 -3.51 0.90
C ALA A 57 -3.53 -2.46 0.50
N ALA A 58 -3.80 -1.18 0.76
CA ALA A 58 -2.85 -0.11 0.46
C ALA A 58 -1.54 -0.29 1.25
N ARG A 59 -1.63 -0.57 2.54
CA ARG A 59 -0.46 -0.83 3.40
C ARG A 59 0.32 -2.05 2.92
N LYS A 60 -0.36 -3.14 2.61
CA LYS A 60 0.26 -4.37 2.12
C LYS A 60 0.98 -4.15 0.79
N ALA A 61 0.43 -3.31 -0.08
CA ALA A 61 1.09 -2.97 -1.34
C ALA A 61 2.40 -2.23 -1.11
N VAL A 62 2.44 -1.30 -0.15
CA VAL A 62 3.69 -0.63 0.25
C VAL A 62 4.67 -1.64 0.83
N ALA A 63 4.22 -2.55 1.69
CA ALA A 63 5.05 -3.61 2.24
C ALA A 63 5.61 -4.55 1.14
N ALA A 64 4.83 -4.81 0.10
CA ALA A 64 5.28 -5.57 -1.06
C ALA A 64 6.41 -4.85 -1.81
N HIS A 65 6.28 -3.54 -1.98
CA HIS A 65 7.35 -2.73 -2.55
C HIS A 65 8.63 -2.81 -1.71
N MET A 66 8.49 -2.70 -0.38
CA MET A 66 9.61 -2.86 0.54
C MET A 66 10.28 -4.22 0.38
N LEU A 67 9.50 -5.30 0.37
CA LEU A 67 10.03 -6.66 0.25
C LEU A 67 10.71 -6.91 -1.09
N PHE A 68 10.18 -6.34 -2.16
CA PHE A 68 10.82 -6.40 -3.48
C PHE A 68 12.24 -5.84 -3.44
N HIS A 69 12.46 -4.81 -2.62
CA HIS A 69 13.75 -4.13 -2.45
C HIS A 69 14.56 -4.60 -1.23
N GLY A 70 14.16 -5.68 -0.58
CA GLY A 70 14.91 -6.24 0.54
C GLY A 70 14.69 -5.52 1.87
N LEU A 71 13.48 -5.02 2.08
CA LEU A 71 13.07 -4.36 3.33
C LEU A 71 11.75 -4.95 3.81
N ARG A 72 11.49 -4.83 5.11
CA ARG A 72 10.21 -5.22 5.69
C ARG A 72 9.89 -4.36 6.92
N PRO A 73 8.59 -4.12 7.22
CA PRO A 73 8.19 -3.50 8.48
C PRO A 73 8.51 -4.43 9.65
N THR A 74 8.82 -3.86 10.81
CA THR A 74 8.97 -4.64 12.05
C THR A 74 7.63 -4.75 12.78
N SER A 75 7.60 -5.49 13.89
CA SER A 75 6.46 -5.54 14.80
C SER A 75 6.56 -4.52 15.94
N ARG A 76 7.59 -3.69 15.95
CA ARG A 76 7.82 -2.70 17.02
C ARG A 76 6.81 -1.55 16.94
N PRO A 77 6.57 -0.84 18.06
CA PRO A 77 5.79 0.39 18.04
C PRO A 77 6.32 1.37 17.00
N GLY A 78 5.41 2.00 16.25
CA GLY A 78 5.78 2.95 15.20
C GLY A 78 6.02 2.32 13.83
N ALA A 79 6.00 0.99 13.70
CA ALA A 79 6.20 0.33 12.40
C ALA A 79 5.09 0.66 11.40
N ARG A 80 3.84 0.83 11.85
CA ARG A 80 2.73 1.21 10.96
C ARG A 80 2.92 2.60 10.37
N ALA A 81 3.34 3.56 11.19
CA ALA A 81 3.66 4.91 10.72
C ALA A 81 4.91 4.89 9.82
N ALA A 82 5.86 3.99 10.08
CA ALA A 82 7.06 3.84 9.26
C ALA A 82 6.74 3.42 7.82
N VAL A 83 5.70 2.61 7.62
CA VAL A 83 5.24 2.23 6.27
C VAL A 83 4.78 3.48 5.49
N VAL A 84 4.08 4.39 6.15
CA VAL A 84 3.67 5.66 5.54
C VAL A 84 4.88 6.53 5.21
N ILE A 85 5.82 6.65 6.14
CA ILE A 85 7.05 7.43 5.94
C ILE A 85 7.86 6.87 4.76
N TYR A 86 7.97 5.54 4.67
CA TYR A 86 8.60 4.87 3.54
C TYR A 86 7.89 5.24 2.22
N ALA A 87 6.56 5.15 2.20
CA ALA A 87 5.78 5.46 1.01
C ALA A 87 5.99 6.91 0.57
N GLU A 88 6.00 7.86 1.50
CA GLU A 88 6.24 9.27 1.19
C GLU A 88 7.63 9.50 0.61
N ALA A 89 8.65 8.80 1.12
CA ALA A 89 10.02 8.93 0.65
C ALA A 89 10.25 8.25 -0.71
N GLU A 90 9.66 7.09 -0.96
CA GLU A 90 10.00 6.23 -2.10
C GLU A 90 8.93 6.16 -3.18
N LEU A 91 7.68 6.47 -2.87
CA LEU A 91 6.55 6.24 -3.78
C LEU A 91 5.83 7.51 -4.22
N THR A 92 6.24 8.68 -3.75
CA THR A 92 5.58 9.95 -4.11
C THR A 92 5.64 10.19 -5.62
N ASP A 93 6.73 9.85 -6.27
CA ASP A 93 6.91 10.06 -7.72
C ASP A 93 5.92 9.23 -8.55
N ILE A 94 5.48 8.07 -8.06
CA ILE A 94 4.55 7.20 -8.79
C ILE A 94 3.12 7.27 -8.26
N GLY A 95 2.94 7.55 -6.98
CA GLY A 95 1.63 7.55 -6.33
C GLY A 95 1.01 8.93 -6.12
N GLY A 96 1.82 9.99 -6.10
CA GLY A 96 1.35 11.36 -5.99
C GLY A 96 0.38 11.58 -4.85
N VAL A 97 -0.82 12.10 -5.17
CA VAL A 97 -1.88 12.40 -4.21
C VAL A 97 -2.34 11.17 -3.42
N HIS A 98 -2.21 9.98 -3.99
CA HIS A 98 -2.64 8.74 -3.31
C HIS A 98 -1.70 8.42 -2.14
N VAL A 99 -0.40 8.65 -2.31
CA VAL A 99 0.59 8.55 -1.22
C VAL A 99 0.34 9.64 -0.17
N ALA A 100 0.07 10.87 -0.60
CA ALA A 100 -0.19 11.98 0.30
C ALA A 100 -1.42 11.74 1.21
N ASN A 101 -2.39 10.94 0.75
CA ASN A 101 -3.58 10.58 1.53
C ASN A 101 -3.41 9.36 2.43
N LEU A 102 -2.30 8.64 2.32
CA LEU A 102 -2.12 7.37 3.03
C LEU A 102 -2.11 7.54 4.56
N ASP A 103 -1.47 8.58 5.08
CA ASP A 103 -1.45 8.83 6.53
C ASP A 103 -2.84 9.21 7.07
N ARG A 104 -3.59 10.01 6.33
CA ARG A 104 -4.98 10.33 6.68
C ARG A 104 -5.82 9.05 6.71
N MET A 105 -5.65 8.18 5.73
CA MET A 105 -6.37 6.91 5.67
C MET A 105 -6.01 6.02 6.87
N ARG A 106 -4.74 5.99 7.26
CA ARG A 106 -4.29 5.26 8.44
C ARG A 106 -5.01 5.76 9.70
N ARG A 107 -5.08 7.07 9.88
CA ARG A 107 -5.76 7.69 11.01
C ARG A 107 -7.27 7.42 10.98
N THR A 108 -7.90 7.51 9.83
CA THR A 108 -9.32 7.20 9.67
C THR A 108 -9.60 5.75 10.06
N ARG A 109 -8.76 4.81 9.60
CA ARG A 109 -8.89 3.41 9.95
C ARG A 109 -8.76 3.18 11.46
N ASN A 110 -7.81 3.84 12.11
CA ASN A 110 -7.64 3.76 13.56
C ASN A 110 -8.87 4.32 14.30
N ASP A 111 -9.41 5.44 13.86
CA ASP A 111 -10.61 6.05 14.46
C ASP A 111 -11.83 5.14 14.33
N THR A 112 -12.01 4.48 13.20
CA THR A 112 -13.13 3.55 12.99
C THR A 112 -13.01 2.29 13.82
N GLU A 113 -11.79 1.84 14.09
CA GLU A 113 -11.56 0.61 14.87
C GLU A 113 -11.58 0.85 16.38
N TYR A 114 -10.85 1.86 16.85
CA TYR A 114 -10.63 2.05 18.28
C TYR A 114 -11.60 3.04 18.92
N GLU A 115 -12.14 3.99 18.17
CA GLU A 115 -13.09 5.00 18.64
C GLU A 115 -14.49 4.78 18.11
N GLU A 116 -14.72 3.70 17.38
CA GLU A 116 -16.00 3.37 16.74
C GLU A 116 -16.59 4.54 15.93
N ARG A 117 -15.73 5.32 15.29
CA ARG A 117 -16.17 6.42 14.43
C ARG A 117 -16.99 5.85 13.27
N PRO A 118 -18.23 6.33 13.07
CA PRO A 118 -19.00 5.91 11.90
C PRO A 118 -18.30 6.33 10.61
N ILE A 119 -18.41 5.50 9.59
CA ILE A 119 -17.91 5.81 8.25
C ILE A 119 -18.99 5.55 7.22
N SER A 120 -19.12 6.44 6.24
CA SER A 120 -20.12 6.33 5.19
C SER A 120 -19.61 5.52 4.01
N GLU A 121 -20.54 4.97 3.21
CA GLU A 121 -20.21 4.34 1.93
C GLU A 121 -19.43 5.30 1.02
N SER A 122 -19.81 6.57 1.00
CA SER A 122 -19.14 7.58 0.19
C SER A 122 -17.67 7.76 0.58
N GLU A 123 -17.36 7.77 1.87
CA GLU A 123 -15.98 7.84 2.36
C GLU A 123 -15.19 6.59 1.94
N VAL A 124 -15.81 5.41 2.05
CA VAL A 124 -15.19 4.15 1.60
C VAL A 124 -14.85 4.23 0.12
N ARG A 125 -15.81 4.63 -0.72
CA ARG A 125 -15.59 4.67 -2.17
C ARG A 125 -14.53 5.69 -2.57
N ASN A 126 -14.47 6.84 -1.89
CA ASN A 126 -13.43 7.83 -2.16
C ASN A 126 -12.03 7.27 -1.85
N ASP A 127 -11.86 6.68 -0.70
CA ASP A 127 -10.55 6.15 -0.29
C ASP A 127 -10.20 4.81 -0.97
N LEU A 128 -11.21 4.07 -1.42
CA LEU A 128 -11.01 2.90 -2.27
C LEU A 128 -10.31 3.29 -3.58
N GLU A 129 -10.65 4.43 -4.17
CA GLU A 129 -9.97 4.92 -5.37
C GLU A 129 -8.50 5.27 -5.09
N HIS A 130 -8.21 5.89 -3.96
CA HIS A 130 -6.81 6.15 -3.57
C HIS A 130 -6.04 4.83 -3.38
N ALA A 131 -6.62 3.88 -2.69
CA ALA A 131 -5.99 2.57 -2.46
C ALA A 131 -5.76 1.82 -3.78
N ARG A 132 -6.77 1.80 -4.64
CA ARG A 132 -6.70 1.13 -5.96
C ARG A 132 -5.61 1.74 -6.82
N SER A 133 -5.56 3.05 -6.92
CA SER A 133 -4.56 3.75 -7.73
C SER A 133 -3.15 3.53 -7.21
N LEU A 134 -2.95 3.53 -5.89
CA LEU A 134 -1.64 3.25 -5.28
C LEU A 134 -1.20 1.82 -5.58
N VAL A 135 -2.07 0.83 -5.38
CA VAL A 135 -1.76 -0.58 -5.66
C VAL A 135 -1.38 -0.76 -7.14
N GLN A 136 -2.14 -0.18 -8.06
CA GLN A 136 -1.86 -0.27 -9.50
C GLN A 136 -0.54 0.40 -9.87
N SER A 137 -0.23 1.55 -9.27
CA SER A 137 1.03 2.24 -9.50
C SER A 137 2.24 1.40 -9.04
N ILE A 138 2.12 0.74 -7.90
CA ILE A 138 3.17 -0.15 -7.39
C ILE A 138 3.32 -1.38 -8.30
N ILE A 139 2.23 -2.00 -8.71
CA ILE A 139 2.27 -3.14 -9.64
C ILE A 139 2.97 -2.74 -10.93
N LYS A 140 2.61 -1.61 -11.50
CA LYS A 140 3.16 -1.13 -12.76
C LYS A 140 4.67 -0.85 -12.65
N GLU A 141 5.12 -0.33 -11.53
CA GLU A 141 6.55 -0.07 -11.30
C GLU A 141 7.35 -1.35 -11.11
N LEU A 142 6.88 -2.25 -10.25
CA LEU A 142 7.62 -3.47 -9.91
C LEU A 142 7.52 -4.55 -10.99
N PHE A 143 6.39 -4.64 -11.67
CA PHE A 143 6.09 -5.65 -12.69
C PHE A 143 5.52 -4.98 -13.93
N PRO A 144 6.35 -4.18 -14.64
CA PRO A 144 5.85 -3.48 -15.82
C PRO A 144 5.38 -4.48 -16.88
N PRO A 145 4.33 -4.12 -17.66
CA PRO A 145 3.90 -4.97 -18.76
C PRO A 145 5.06 -5.19 -19.74
N LYS A 146 5.27 -6.43 -20.14
CA LYS A 146 6.30 -6.75 -21.15
C LYS A 146 5.95 -6.00 -22.42
N ALA A 147 6.93 -5.25 -22.96
CA ALA A 147 6.77 -4.64 -24.26
C ALA A 147 6.39 -5.73 -25.27
N ARG A 148 5.28 -5.52 -26.02
CA ARG A 148 4.94 -6.41 -27.12
C ARG A 148 6.11 -6.39 -28.10
N PRO A 149 6.63 -7.57 -28.54
CA PRO A 149 7.63 -7.57 -29.59
C PRO A 149 7.06 -6.82 -30.79
N ALA A 150 7.87 -5.92 -31.35
CA ALA A 150 7.48 -5.20 -32.54
C ALA A 150 7.07 -6.23 -33.61
N VAL A 151 5.82 -6.14 -34.09
CA VAL A 151 5.40 -6.96 -35.24
C VAL A 151 6.23 -6.51 -36.41
N LYS A 152 7.18 -7.36 -36.85
CA LYS A 152 7.88 -7.10 -38.11
C LYS A 152 6.86 -7.05 -39.21
N LYS A 153 6.63 -5.87 -39.76
CA LYS A 153 5.90 -5.75 -41.02
C LYS A 153 6.74 -6.42 -42.10
N THR A 154 6.29 -7.55 -42.53
CA THR A 154 6.79 -8.15 -43.77
C THR A 154 6.24 -7.40 -44.96
#